data_f52e3641f3069dd78cab85ff1284a993
#
_entry.id   f52e3641f3069dd78cab85ff1284a993
#
_cell.length_a   1.000
_cell.length_b   1.000
_cell.length_c   1.000
_cell.angle_alpha   90.00
_cell.angle_beta   90.00
_cell.angle_gamma   90.00
#
_symmetry.space_group_name_H-M   'P 1'
#
loop_
_entity.id
_entity.type
_entity.pdbx_description
1 polymer ?
#
loop_
_entity_poly.entity_id
_entity_poly.type
_entity_poly.pdbx_seq_one_letter_code
_entity_poly.pdbx_strand_id
1 'polypeptide(L)' 'MEDIVRNNILQAKFARIIAAIDLRLDVPIPDAMSIFYNSDTAKMIENGIADLHCRSDEYLAEEIIREYQESNNSDKILG' A
#
# COMPACT_ATOMS: atom_id res chain seq x y z
N MET A 1 6.42 18.07 -17.24
CA MET A 1 5.60 18.79 -16.26
C MET A 1 4.43 17.98 -15.76
N GLU A 2 3.72 17.30 -16.66
CA GLU A 2 2.63 16.43 -16.23
C GLU A 2 3.11 15.31 -15.30
N ASP A 3 4.30 14.79 -15.56
CA ASP A 3 4.86 13.72 -14.73
C ASP A 3 5.12 14.19 -13.30
N ILE A 4 5.55 15.43 -13.14
CA ILE A 4 5.82 15.98 -11.81
C ILE A 4 4.52 16.13 -11.01
N VAL A 5 3.48 16.66 -11.65
CA VAL A 5 2.17 16.83 -10.99
C VAL A 5 1.59 15.46 -10.63
N ARG A 6 1.67 14.52 -11.56
CA ARG A 6 1.17 13.16 -11.32
C ARG A 6 1.91 12.49 -10.17
N ASN A 7 3.23 12.63 -10.14
CA ASN A 7 4.03 12.05 -9.06
C ASN A 7 3.67 12.64 -7.71
N ASN A 8 3.44 13.95 -7.65
CA ASN A 8 3.05 14.59 -6.40
C ASN A 8 1.70 14.10 -5.89
N ILE A 9 0.75 13.90 -6.79
CA ILE A 9 -0.57 13.37 -6.43
C ILE A 9 -0.46 11.95 -5.91
N LEU A 10 0.33 11.11 -6.58
CA LEU A 10 0.54 9.73 -6.16
C LEU A 10 1.29 9.66 -4.83
N GLN A 11 2.28 10.50 -4.64
CA GLN A 11 3.04 10.54 -3.39
C GLN A 11 2.14 10.90 -2.22
N ALA A 12 1.26 11.87 -2.40
CA ALA A 12 0.30 12.25 -1.37
C ALA A 12 -0.64 11.10 -1.03
N LYS A 13 -1.11 10.40 -2.06
CA LYS A 13 -1.99 9.25 -1.87
C LYS A 13 -1.26 8.12 -1.15
N PHE A 14 -0.02 7.85 -1.52
CA PHE A 14 0.79 6.82 -0.86
C PHE A 14 0.97 7.15 0.62
N ALA A 15 1.24 8.41 0.95
CA ALA A 15 1.41 8.83 2.33
C ALA A 15 0.14 8.56 3.15
N ARG A 16 -1.02 8.82 2.56
CA ARG A 16 -2.29 8.56 3.25
C ARG A 16 -2.53 7.07 3.45
N ILE A 17 -2.19 6.27 2.45
CA ILE A 17 -2.35 4.81 2.55
C ILE A 17 -1.40 4.26 3.63
N ILE A 18 -0.16 4.72 3.64
CA ILE A 18 0.82 4.29 4.64
C ILE A 18 0.35 4.67 6.04
N ALA A 19 -0.19 5.88 6.20
CA ALA A 19 -0.74 6.31 7.49
C ALA A 19 -1.90 5.41 7.93
N ALA A 20 -2.75 4.99 7.00
CA ALA A 20 -3.85 4.08 7.32
C ALA A 20 -3.33 2.72 7.76
N ILE A 21 -2.27 2.23 7.13
CA ILE A 21 -1.65 0.96 7.51
C ILE A 21 -1.07 1.06 8.92
N ASP A 22 -0.38 2.16 9.21
CA ASP A 22 0.18 2.42 10.54
C ASP A 22 -0.92 2.35 11.61
N LEU A 23 -2.02 3.05 11.38
CA LEU A 23 -3.12 3.07 12.34
C LEU A 23 -3.77 1.71 12.53
N ARG A 24 -3.98 0.99 11.46
CA ARG A 24 -4.71 -0.29 11.51
C ARG A 24 -3.88 -1.42 12.10
N LEU A 25 -2.60 -1.45 11.79
CA LEU A 25 -1.71 -2.51 12.28
C LEU A 25 -0.96 -2.11 13.54
N ASP A 26 -1.06 -0.84 13.93
CA ASP A 26 -0.35 -0.32 15.12
C ASP A 26 1.14 -0.60 15.00
N VAL A 27 1.72 -0.24 13.86
CA VAL A 27 3.14 -0.38 13.58
C VAL A 27 3.75 0.99 13.29
N PRO A 28 5.06 1.18 13.53
CA PRO A 28 5.71 2.45 13.19
C PRO A 28 5.65 2.75 11.69
N ILE A 29 5.75 4.02 11.34
CA ILE A 29 5.72 4.45 9.94
C ILE A 29 6.74 3.71 9.07
N PRO A 30 8.00 3.51 9.49
CA PRO A 30 8.95 2.76 8.65
C PRO A 30 8.47 1.35 8.31
N ASP A 31 7.81 0.68 9.26
CA ASP A 31 7.26 -0.65 9.03
C ASP A 31 6.07 -0.59 8.07
N ALA A 32 5.20 0.41 8.25
CA ALA A 32 4.06 0.59 7.35
C ALA A 32 4.53 0.87 5.93
N MET A 33 5.60 1.67 5.76
CA MET A 33 6.19 1.93 4.46
C MET A 33 6.71 0.66 3.81
N SER A 34 7.39 -0.17 4.59
CA SER A 34 7.92 -1.43 4.10
C SER A 34 6.79 -2.34 3.63
N ILE A 35 5.73 -2.45 4.41
CA ILE A 35 4.55 -3.24 4.06
C ILE A 35 3.94 -2.72 2.75
N PHE A 36 3.81 -1.40 2.63
CA PHE A 36 3.24 -0.78 1.44
C PHE A 36 4.09 -1.07 0.20
N TYR A 37 5.39 -0.78 0.27
CA TYR A 37 6.25 -0.88 -0.92
C TYR A 37 6.53 -2.32 -1.33
N ASN A 38 6.33 -3.28 -0.46
CA ASN A 38 6.49 -4.69 -0.80
C ASN A 38 5.20 -5.33 -1.30
N SER A 39 4.08 -4.61 -1.28
CA SER A 39 2.81 -5.16 -1.70
C SER A 39 2.66 -5.16 -3.22
N ASP A 40 1.93 -6.12 -3.73
CA ASP A 40 1.57 -6.17 -5.15
C ASP A 40 0.62 -5.02 -5.51
N THR A 41 -0.25 -4.64 -4.57
CA THR A 41 -1.19 -3.55 -4.77
C THR A 41 -0.44 -2.24 -5.06
N ALA A 42 0.62 -1.94 -4.31
CA ALA A 42 1.41 -0.73 -4.55
C ALA A 42 2.04 -0.74 -5.94
N LYS A 43 2.56 -1.89 -6.35
CA LYS A 43 3.16 -2.04 -7.68
C LYS A 43 2.13 -1.81 -8.77
N MET A 44 0.93 -2.31 -8.58
CA MET A 44 -0.15 -2.12 -9.56
C MET A 44 -0.57 -0.65 -9.64
N ILE A 45 -0.60 0.05 -8.51
CA ILE A 45 -0.92 1.48 -8.51
C ILE A 45 0.14 2.25 -9.30
N GLU A 46 1.42 1.96 -9.06
CA GLU A 46 2.51 2.63 -9.76
C GLU A 46 2.45 2.42 -11.25
N ASN A 47 2.03 1.24 -11.68
CA ASN A 47 1.94 0.89 -13.09
C ASN A 47 0.61 1.29 -13.72
N GLY A 48 -0.30 1.89 -12.96
CA GLY A 48 -1.59 2.35 -13.47
C GLY A 48 -2.53 1.24 -13.86
N ILE A 49 -2.35 0.04 -13.30
CA ILE A 49 -3.17 -1.12 -13.65
C ILE A 49 -4.53 -1.03 -13.00
N ALA A 50 -5.58 -1.29 -13.79
CA ALA A 50 -6.97 -1.40 -13.31
C ALA A 50 -7.47 -0.16 -12.58
N ASP A 51 -6.87 1.00 -12.84
CA ASP A 51 -7.29 2.28 -12.26
C ASP A 51 -7.34 2.24 -10.73
N LEU A 52 -6.46 1.47 -10.12
CA LEU A 52 -6.44 1.33 -8.66
C LEU A 52 -6.21 2.67 -7.96
N HIS A 53 -5.52 3.59 -8.63
CA HIS A 53 -5.28 4.93 -8.06
C HIS A 53 -6.58 5.70 -7.83
N CYS A 54 -7.69 5.27 -8.43
CA CYS A 54 -9.01 5.88 -8.23
C CYS A 54 -9.76 5.28 -7.05
N ARG A 55 -9.26 4.22 -6.47
CA ARG A 55 -9.89 3.60 -5.30
C ARG A 55 -9.60 4.41 -4.05
N SER A 56 -10.43 4.26 -3.03
CA SER A 56 -10.23 4.97 -1.78
C SER A 56 -8.96 4.53 -1.08
N ASP A 57 -8.38 5.42 -0.28
CA ASP A 57 -7.19 5.10 0.50
C ASP A 57 -7.46 3.92 1.44
N GLU A 58 -8.64 3.89 2.05
CA GLU A 58 -9.00 2.81 2.96
C GLU A 58 -9.09 1.47 2.26
N TYR A 59 -9.68 1.45 1.07
CA TYR A 59 -9.78 0.23 0.28
C TYR A 59 -8.39 -0.33 -0.03
N LEU A 60 -7.50 0.55 -0.49
CA LEU A 60 -6.15 0.14 -0.86
C LEU A 60 -5.35 -0.30 0.37
N ALA A 61 -5.51 0.38 1.48
CA ALA A 61 -4.84 -0.01 2.72
C ALA A 61 -5.32 -1.41 3.16
N GLU A 62 -6.61 -1.69 3.07
CA GLU A 62 -7.15 -3.00 3.43
C GLU A 62 -6.59 -4.10 2.54
N GLU A 63 -6.49 -3.85 1.24
CA GLU A 63 -5.93 -4.83 0.31
C GLU A 63 -4.46 -5.13 0.64
N ILE A 64 -3.70 -4.08 0.93
CA ILE A 64 -2.28 -4.24 1.28
C ILE A 64 -2.12 -5.00 2.59
N ILE A 65 -2.95 -4.67 3.58
CA ILE A 65 -2.92 -5.37 4.87
C ILE A 65 -3.28 -6.84 4.68
N ARG A 66 -4.26 -7.13 3.85
CA ARG A 66 -4.64 -8.50 3.55
C ARG A 66 -3.48 -9.28 2.93
N GLU A 67 -2.80 -8.69 1.96
CA GLU A 67 -1.63 -9.32 1.34
C GLU A 67 -0.56 -9.64 2.40
N TYR A 68 -0.31 -8.67 3.27
CA TYR A 68 0.68 -8.83 4.32
C TYR A 68 0.32 -9.97 5.27
N GLN A 69 -0.94 -10.03 5.69
CA GLN A 69 -1.40 -11.06 6.61
C GLN A 69 -1.40 -12.44 5.97
N GLU A 70 -1.79 -12.53 4.72
CA GLU A 70 -1.77 -13.80 3.99
C GLU A 70 -0.34 -14.30 3.81
N SER A 71 0.59 -13.40 3.51
CA SER A 71 1.99 -13.76 3.38
C SER A 71 2.55 -14.30 4.69
N ASN A 72 2.23 -13.62 5.80
CA ASN A 72 2.68 -14.07 7.13
C ASN A 72 2.07 -15.42 7.50
N ASN A 73 0.81 -15.62 7.18
CA ASN A 73 0.14 -16.90 7.45
C ASN A 73 0.75 -18.03 6.63
N SER A 74 1.09 -17.74 5.37
CA SER A 74 1.74 -18.73 4.52
C SER A 74 3.08 -19.16 5.09
N ASP A 75 3.86 -18.19 5.59
CA ASP A 75 5.14 -18.47 6.22
C ASP A 75 4.98 -19.36 7.45
N LYS A 76 3.95 -19.09 8.26
CA LYS A 76 3.69 -19.88 9.44
C LYS A 76 3.29 -21.31 9.10
N ILE A 77 2.50 -21.46 8.06
CA ILE A 77 2.05 -22.78 7.61
C ILE A 77 3.22 -23.60 7.06
N LEU A 78 4.10 -22.93 6.31
CA LEU A 78 5.24 -23.60 5.70
C LEU A 78 6.39 -23.81 6.67
N GLY A 79 6.47 -22.97 7.66
CA GLY A 79 7.51 -23.07 8.68
C GLY A 79 7.15 -24.00 9.78
#